data_a2762555b47b539b128d46b7b6e174c7
#
_entry.id   a2762555b47b539b128d46b7b6e174c7
#
_cell.length_a   1.000
_cell.length_b   1.000
_cell.length_c   1.000
_cell.angle_alpha   90.00
_cell.angle_beta   90.00
_cell.angle_gamma   90.00
#
_symmetry.space_group_name_H-M   'P 1'
#
loop_
_entity.id
_entity.type
_entity.pdbx_description
1 polymer ?
#
loop_
_entity_poly.entity_id
_entity_poly.type
_entity_poly.pdbx_seq_one_letter_code
_entity_poly.pdbx_strand_id
1 'polypeptide(L)'
;MNLRVLVDNNTYIDRYFIGEPALSFFIEDREKRILFDTGYSHAFIHNAEKMRINLRKLHYIALSHGHIDHTWGLTDLVRLFMEAKGEKIDHTIPTVIGHPLVFNSKLFPSEGEIGSLLSEEKVNYHFPVHLSREPFWLTEKLVFLGEVDRKFDFEEDEPIGSVIIEEQYEDDYVVDDTALVYKAKEGLVVIVGCAHSGLCNIIEQAKMVCEEERVISVIGGFHLLNPSKNRIEKTVSYLEKLELQSLYPCHCTDLQSKIALARTGIVKEVGVGLNIEWK
;
A
#
# COMPACT_ATOMS: atom_id res chain seq x y z
N MET A 1 16.88 3.92 0.63
CA MET A 1 15.51 4.02 1.17
C MET A 1 15.38 3.09 2.36
N ASN A 2 14.67 3.52 3.39
CA ASN A 2 14.35 2.68 4.56
C ASN A 2 12.82 2.52 4.62
N LEU A 3 12.31 1.29 4.84
CA LEU A 3 10.90 0.99 5.01
C LEU A 3 10.68 0.29 6.36
N ARG A 4 9.67 0.73 7.10
CA ARG A 4 9.22 0.12 8.35
C ARG A 4 7.75 -0.26 8.27
N VAL A 5 7.43 -1.48 8.66
CA VAL A 5 6.05 -1.96 8.74
C VAL A 5 5.42 -1.43 10.02
N LEU A 6 4.46 -0.51 9.90
CA LEU A 6 3.71 0.05 11.02
C LEU A 6 2.48 -0.78 11.34
N VAL A 7 1.82 -1.33 10.32
CA VAL A 7 0.63 -2.20 10.45
C VAL A 7 0.73 -3.36 9.47
N ASP A 8 0.44 -4.53 9.94
CA ASP A 8 0.22 -5.80 9.24
C ASP A 8 -0.64 -6.71 10.12
N ASN A 9 -1.20 -7.77 9.56
CA ASN A 9 -1.98 -8.78 10.30
C ASN A 9 -1.13 -9.46 11.39
N ASN A 10 0.19 -9.49 11.24
CA ASN A 10 1.11 -10.22 12.10
C ASN A 10 2.06 -9.29 12.86
N THR A 11 2.45 -9.73 14.05
CA THR A 11 3.58 -9.19 14.80
C THR A 11 4.65 -10.27 14.92
N TYR A 12 5.92 -9.88 15.11
CA TYR A 12 6.98 -10.84 15.42
C TYR A 12 6.83 -11.40 16.83
N ILE A 13 7.32 -12.62 17.05
CA ILE A 13 7.43 -13.24 18.37
C ILE A 13 8.21 -12.29 19.29
N ASP A 14 7.73 -12.12 20.53
CA ASP A 14 8.31 -11.25 21.56
C ASP A 14 8.40 -9.76 21.16
N ARG A 15 7.58 -9.31 20.20
CA ARG A 15 7.40 -7.90 19.86
C ARG A 15 6.01 -7.43 20.30
N TYR A 16 5.97 -6.38 21.10
CA TYR A 16 4.74 -5.85 21.71
C TYR A 16 4.13 -4.73 20.88
N PHE A 17 3.97 -4.97 19.57
CA PHE A 17 3.26 -4.11 18.65
C PHE A 17 1.79 -4.53 18.51
N ILE A 18 0.95 -3.66 17.96
CA ILE A 18 -0.43 -3.96 17.63
C ILE A 18 -0.48 -4.40 16.16
N GLY A 19 -0.96 -5.63 15.91
CA GLY A 19 -1.35 -6.10 14.58
C GLY A 19 -2.84 -5.91 14.39
N GLU A 20 -3.27 -5.62 13.18
CA GLU A 20 -4.68 -5.58 12.78
C GLU A 20 -4.80 -5.99 11.30
N PRO A 21 -5.99 -6.43 10.83
CA PRO A 21 -6.19 -6.79 9.41
C PRO A 21 -6.20 -5.54 8.53
N ALA A 22 -5.02 -4.97 8.33
CA ALA A 22 -4.79 -3.70 7.64
C ALA A 22 -3.32 -3.58 7.25
N LEU A 23 -2.98 -2.53 6.49
CA LEU A 23 -1.60 -2.26 6.10
C LEU A 23 -1.22 -0.79 6.31
N SER A 24 -0.01 -0.57 6.82
CA SER A 24 0.62 0.76 6.83
C SER A 24 2.14 0.61 6.84
N PHE A 25 2.81 1.32 5.94
CA PHE A 25 4.26 1.39 5.88
C PHE A 25 4.76 2.83 6.06
N PHE A 26 5.81 2.98 6.85
CA PHE A 26 6.56 4.23 6.93
C PHE A 26 7.83 4.11 6.10
N ILE A 27 8.02 5.06 5.19
CA ILE A 27 9.13 5.05 4.22
C ILE A 27 9.94 6.33 4.40
N GLU A 28 11.27 6.18 4.49
CA GLU A 28 12.21 7.30 4.46
C GLU A 28 13.12 7.15 3.24
N ASP A 29 13.07 8.13 2.35
CA ASP A 29 14.03 8.28 1.25
C ASP A 29 14.71 9.65 1.34
N ARG A 30 15.99 9.64 1.71
CA ARG A 30 16.75 10.85 2.06
C ARG A 30 16.04 11.65 3.18
N GLU A 31 15.61 12.89 2.88
CA GLU A 31 14.92 13.76 3.82
C GLU A 31 13.39 13.62 3.75
N LYS A 32 12.86 12.87 2.77
CA LYS A 32 11.43 12.68 2.59
C LYS A 32 10.91 11.53 3.44
N ARG A 33 9.78 11.77 4.10
CA ARG A 33 9.06 10.81 4.94
C ARG A 33 7.67 10.62 4.38
N ILE A 34 7.36 9.39 4.05
CA ILE A 34 6.13 8.99 3.39
C ILE A 34 5.42 7.97 4.29
N LEU A 35 4.14 8.15 4.50
CA LEU A 35 3.25 7.12 5.00
C LEU A 35 2.54 6.49 3.80
N PHE A 36 2.70 5.20 3.59
CA PHE A 36 1.98 4.44 2.57
C PHE A 36 0.90 3.63 3.26
N ASP A 37 -0.34 3.98 3.00
CA ASP A 37 -1.56 3.58 3.68
C ASP A 37 -1.59 3.92 5.18
N THR A 38 -2.78 3.98 5.75
CA THR A 38 -3.00 4.44 7.13
C THR A 38 -3.53 3.35 8.06
N GLY A 39 -3.74 2.13 7.53
CA GLY A 39 -4.36 1.07 8.31
C GLY A 39 -5.85 1.30 8.57
N TYR A 40 -6.39 0.52 9.48
CA TYR A 40 -7.81 0.54 9.86
C TYR A 40 -8.09 1.44 11.08
N SER A 41 -7.15 1.52 12.02
CA SER A 41 -7.31 2.22 13.28
C SER A 41 -6.09 3.10 13.61
N HIS A 42 -6.03 3.64 14.83
CA HIS A 42 -4.86 4.36 15.35
C HIS A 42 -3.64 3.46 15.62
N ALA A 43 -3.69 2.16 15.32
CA ALA A 43 -2.60 1.21 15.59
C ALA A 43 -1.27 1.65 14.96
N PHE A 44 -1.29 2.21 13.73
CA PHE A 44 -0.08 2.73 13.09
C PHE A 44 0.57 3.88 13.86
N ILE A 45 -0.21 4.77 14.50
CA ILE A 45 0.31 5.87 15.34
C ILE A 45 0.98 5.30 16.59
N HIS A 46 0.29 4.37 17.29
CA HIS A 46 0.84 3.70 18.46
C HIS A 46 2.16 2.98 18.15
N ASN A 47 2.18 2.22 17.06
CA ASN A 47 3.36 1.48 16.64
C ASN A 47 4.50 2.41 16.20
N ALA A 48 4.19 3.50 15.49
CA ALA A 48 5.17 4.52 15.13
C ALA A 48 5.82 5.15 16.35
N GLU A 49 5.04 5.51 17.38
CA GLU A 49 5.57 6.05 18.64
C GLU A 49 6.52 5.06 19.33
N LYS A 50 6.15 3.78 19.40
CA LYS A 50 7.04 2.73 19.94
C LYS A 50 8.33 2.57 19.16
N MET A 51 8.30 2.79 17.84
CA MET A 51 9.46 2.79 16.96
C MET A 51 10.22 4.12 16.96
N ARG A 52 9.76 5.12 17.74
CA ARG A 52 10.31 6.48 17.78
C ARG A 52 10.24 7.20 16.42
N ILE A 53 9.19 6.93 15.65
CA ILE A 53 8.88 7.58 14.40
C ILE A 53 7.93 8.74 14.69
N ASN A 54 8.30 9.94 14.29
CA ASN A 54 7.45 11.12 14.43
C ASN A 54 6.62 11.34 13.15
N LEU A 55 5.38 10.86 13.15
CA LEU A 55 4.45 11.01 12.03
C LEU A 55 4.03 12.47 11.78
N ARG A 56 4.23 13.38 12.74
CA ARG A 56 3.99 14.83 12.52
C ARG A 56 4.98 15.48 11.55
N LYS A 57 5.99 14.72 11.11
CA LYS A 57 7.02 15.16 10.16
C LYS A 57 6.89 14.50 8.77
N LEU A 58 5.73 13.99 8.44
CA LEU A 58 5.46 13.44 7.11
C LEU A 58 5.49 14.52 6.04
N HIS A 59 5.94 14.17 4.85
CA HIS A 59 5.90 15.00 3.64
C HIS A 59 4.77 14.55 2.71
N TYR A 60 4.51 13.23 2.68
CA TYR A 60 3.46 12.62 1.86
C TYR A 60 2.72 11.55 2.65
N ILE A 61 1.44 11.41 2.31
CA ILE A 61 0.58 10.29 2.66
C ILE A 61 0.14 9.71 1.32
N ALA A 62 0.62 8.54 0.94
CA ALA A 62 0.23 7.89 -0.31
C ALA A 62 -0.77 6.78 0.03
N LEU A 63 -1.91 6.78 -0.65
CA LEU A 63 -2.96 5.78 -0.50
C LEU A 63 -2.93 4.83 -1.69
N SER A 64 -2.81 3.53 -1.42
CA SER A 64 -2.77 2.50 -2.46
C SER A 64 -4.10 2.33 -3.15
N HIS A 65 -5.19 2.35 -2.39
CA HIS A 65 -6.58 2.29 -2.86
C HIS A 65 -7.54 2.69 -1.73
N GLY A 66 -8.84 2.75 -2.02
CA GLY A 66 -9.82 3.33 -1.11
C GLY A 66 -10.40 2.43 -0.04
N HIS A 67 -10.01 1.16 0.12
CA HIS A 67 -10.63 0.27 1.11
C HIS A 67 -10.33 0.67 2.56
N ILE A 68 -11.21 0.22 3.46
CA ILE A 68 -11.25 0.59 4.88
C ILE A 68 -9.94 0.34 5.62
N ASP A 69 -9.29 -0.77 5.32
CA ASP A 69 -8.08 -1.26 5.97
C ASP A 69 -6.79 -0.57 5.46
N HIS A 70 -6.95 0.38 4.53
CA HIS A 70 -5.90 1.26 4.02
C HIS A 70 -6.16 2.73 4.31
N THR A 71 -7.43 3.13 4.54
CA THR A 71 -7.83 4.55 4.59
C THR A 71 -8.46 5.01 5.90
N TRP A 72 -9.04 4.13 6.74
CA TRP A 72 -9.78 4.58 7.92
C TRP A 72 -8.88 5.22 8.98
N GLY A 73 -7.63 4.80 9.11
CA GLY A 73 -6.65 5.46 9.97
C GLY A 73 -6.34 6.92 9.59
N LEU A 74 -6.74 7.37 8.39
CA LEU A 74 -6.61 8.77 7.98
C LEU A 74 -7.38 9.72 8.91
N THR A 75 -8.48 9.27 9.52
CA THR A 75 -9.23 10.04 10.52
C THR A 75 -8.40 10.31 11.77
N ASP A 76 -7.62 9.33 12.23
CA ASP A 76 -6.73 9.45 13.37
C ASP A 76 -5.52 10.34 13.04
N LEU A 77 -5.04 10.25 11.80
CA LEU A 77 -3.96 11.12 11.33
C LEU A 77 -4.40 12.59 11.27
N VAL A 78 -5.63 12.87 10.77
CA VAL A 78 -6.22 14.22 10.81
C VAL A 78 -6.26 14.74 12.25
N ARG A 79 -6.71 13.92 13.21
CA ARG A 79 -6.73 14.28 14.63
C ARG A 79 -5.33 14.61 15.15
N LEU A 80 -4.34 13.78 14.86
CA LEU A 80 -2.94 13.98 15.26
C LEU A 80 -2.38 15.34 14.81
N PHE A 81 -2.69 15.74 13.58
CA PHE A 81 -2.24 17.02 13.02
C PHE A 81 -3.04 18.21 13.54
N MET A 82 -4.36 18.05 13.76
CA MET A 82 -5.19 19.09 14.39
C MET A 82 -4.72 19.41 15.80
N GLU A 83 -4.43 18.38 16.61
CA GLU A 83 -3.87 18.54 17.97
C GLU A 83 -2.51 19.22 17.90
N ALA A 84 -1.61 18.78 17.01
CA ALA A 84 -0.31 19.42 16.85
C ALA A 84 -0.41 20.91 16.50
N LYS A 85 -1.35 21.28 15.62
CA LYS A 85 -1.63 22.66 15.27
C LYS A 85 -2.17 23.46 16.46
N GLY A 86 -3.15 22.92 17.20
CA GLY A 86 -3.75 23.57 18.36
C GLY A 86 -2.76 23.78 19.51
N GLU A 87 -1.91 22.80 19.77
CA GLU A 87 -0.91 22.81 20.83
C GLU A 87 0.43 23.43 20.41
N LYS A 88 0.54 23.91 19.17
CA LYS A 88 1.76 24.50 18.60
C LYS A 88 2.97 23.55 18.61
N ILE A 89 2.72 22.25 18.48
CA ILE A 89 3.77 21.25 18.28
C ILE A 89 4.32 21.36 16.88
N ASP A 90 5.64 21.30 16.72
CA ASP A 90 6.32 21.40 15.44
C ASP A 90 5.93 20.24 14.51
N HIS A 91 5.36 20.57 13.36
CA HIS A 91 4.84 19.63 12.38
C HIS A 91 5.00 20.16 10.94
N THR A 92 4.93 19.25 9.97
CA THR A 92 4.83 19.55 8.54
C THR A 92 3.35 19.57 8.12
N ILE A 93 3.09 19.90 6.86
CA ILE A 93 1.77 19.69 6.22
C ILE A 93 2.01 18.71 5.08
N PRO A 94 1.69 17.43 5.25
CA PRO A 94 1.90 16.44 4.20
C PRO A 94 0.90 16.61 3.06
N THR A 95 1.30 16.26 1.84
CA THR A 95 0.38 16.12 0.71
C THR A 95 -0.15 14.69 0.65
N VAL A 96 -1.48 14.54 0.53
CA VAL A 96 -2.12 13.25 0.30
C VAL A 96 -2.08 12.94 -1.20
N ILE A 97 -1.55 11.77 -1.55
CA ILE A 97 -1.44 11.28 -2.93
C ILE A 97 -2.33 10.05 -3.06
N GLY A 98 -3.08 9.96 -4.15
CA GLY A 98 -3.93 8.81 -4.44
C GLY A 98 -4.46 8.82 -5.88
N HIS A 99 -5.17 7.77 -6.23
CA HIS A 99 -5.96 7.73 -7.46
C HIS A 99 -7.22 8.59 -7.32
N PRO A 100 -7.80 9.16 -8.41
CA PRO A 100 -9.02 9.98 -8.33
C PRO A 100 -10.23 9.31 -7.65
N LEU A 101 -10.33 7.99 -7.65
CA LEU A 101 -11.43 7.24 -7.04
C LEU A 101 -11.15 6.78 -5.58
N VAL A 102 -10.01 7.12 -4.99
CA VAL A 102 -9.58 6.62 -3.67
C VAL A 102 -10.51 7.05 -2.53
N PHE A 103 -11.24 8.15 -2.69
CA PHE A 103 -12.19 8.66 -1.71
C PHE A 103 -13.66 8.37 -2.05
N ASN A 104 -13.92 7.64 -3.13
CA ASN A 104 -15.28 7.28 -3.50
C ASN A 104 -15.85 6.23 -2.53
N SER A 105 -17.15 6.30 -2.29
CA SER A 105 -17.86 5.27 -1.52
C SER A 105 -17.80 3.95 -2.25
N LYS A 106 -17.43 2.89 -1.53
CA LYS A 106 -17.36 1.51 -1.99
C LYS A 106 -18.24 0.66 -1.10
N LEU A 107 -19.10 -0.15 -1.69
CA LEU A 107 -20.10 -0.91 -0.96
C LEU A 107 -19.93 -2.41 -1.19
N PHE A 108 -19.83 -3.16 -0.10
CA PHE A 108 -19.85 -4.62 -0.14
C PHE A 108 -21.21 -5.13 0.38
N PRO A 109 -21.87 -6.08 -0.33
CA PRO A 109 -23.26 -6.46 -0.03
C PRO A 109 -23.55 -6.91 1.41
N SER A 110 -22.60 -7.56 2.08
CA SER A 110 -22.77 -8.05 3.45
C SER A 110 -22.26 -7.09 4.54
N GLU A 111 -21.42 -6.09 4.19
CA GLU A 111 -20.70 -5.27 5.16
C GLU A 111 -21.09 -3.78 5.09
N GLY A 112 -21.73 -3.37 4.00
CA GLY A 112 -22.08 -1.98 3.76
C GLY A 112 -20.91 -1.16 3.19
N GLU A 113 -20.63 0.01 3.74
CA GLU A 113 -19.55 0.89 3.30
C GLU A 113 -18.17 0.31 3.67
N ILE A 114 -17.36 0.08 2.66
CA ILE A 114 -15.97 -0.41 2.79
C ILE A 114 -14.95 0.56 2.19
N GLY A 115 -15.37 1.75 1.77
CA GLY A 115 -14.51 2.80 1.25
C GLY A 115 -13.98 3.75 2.33
N SER A 116 -13.39 4.85 1.91
CA SER A 116 -12.85 5.87 2.80
C SER A 116 -13.98 6.57 3.59
N LEU A 117 -13.78 6.80 4.90
CA LEU A 117 -14.70 7.59 5.74
C LEU A 117 -14.64 9.10 5.45
N LEU A 118 -13.55 9.58 4.86
CA LEU A 118 -13.37 10.97 4.53
C LEU A 118 -13.49 11.15 3.01
N SER A 119 -14.31 12.12 2.60
CA SER A 119 -14.32 12.57 1.20
C SER A 119 -13.05 13.38 0.88
N GLU A 120 -12.71 13.49 -0.40
CA GLU A 120 -11.63 14.35 -0.88
C GLU A 120 -11.74 15.78 -0.32
N GLU A 121 -12.95 16.38 -0.37
CA GLU A 121 -13.21 17.71 0.16
C GLU A 121 -12.82 17.84 1.63
N LYS A 122 -13.22 16.87 2.48
CA LYS A 122 -12.89 16.87 3.91
C LYS A 122 -11.39 16.73 4.15
N VAL A 123 -10.72 15.86 3.40
CA VAL A 123 -9.26 15.69 3.49
C VAL A 123 -8.56 16.99 3.09
N ASN A 124 -9.01 17.65 2.04
CA ASN A 124 -8.39 18.87 1.51
C ASN A 124 -8.51 20.09 2.47
N TYR A 125 -9.41 20.06 3.45
CA TYR A 125 -9.42 21.06 4.54
C TYR A 125 -8.23 20.91 5.51
N HIS A 126 -7.61 19.73 5.56
CA HIS A 126 -6.54 19.41 6.50
C HIS A 126 -5.18 19.26 5.80
N PHE A 127 -5.16 18.64 4.63
CA PHE A 127 -3.96 18.29 3.86
C PHE A 127 -4.18 18.66 2.38
N PRO A 128 -3.20 19.26 1.69
CA PRO A 128 -3.26 19.33 0.24
C PRO A 128 -3.44 17.94 -0.37
N VAL A 129 -4.32 17.83 -1.37
CA VAL A 129 -4.62 16.57 -2.06
C VAL A 129 -4.10 16.64 -3.50
N HIS A 130 -3.43 15.58 -3.95
CA HIS A 130 -3.00 15.38 -5.32
C HIS A 130 -3.45 14.00 -5.80
N LEU A 131 -4.51 13.97 -6.59
CA LEU A 131 -5.03 12.74 -7.18
C LEU A 131 -4.57 12.61 -8.63
N SER A 132 -4.06 11.44 -9.01
CA SER A 132 -3.53 11.23 -10.35
C SER A 132 -3.73 9.78 -10.82
N ARG A 133 -4.11 9.64 -12.09
CA ARG A 133 -4.02 8.36 -12.83
C ARG A 133 -2.62 8.14 -13.40
N GLU A 134 -1.86 9.22 -13.55
CA GLU A 134 -0.51 9.19 -14.10
C GLU A 134 0.54 9.01 -13.01
N PRO A 135 1.72 8.47 -13.33
CA PRO A 135 2.81 8.35 -12.39
C PRO A 135 3.24 9.69 -11.77
N PHE A 136 3.47 9.70 -10.47
CA PHE A 136 3.91 10.88 -9.72
C PHE A 136 5.17 10.58 -8.88
N TRP A 137 6.26 11.30 -9.14
CA TRP A 137 7.53 11.12 -8.43
C TRP A 137 7.53 11.87 -7.09
N LEU A 138 7.51 11.12 -5.98
CA LEU A 138 7.61 11.65 -4.61
C LEU A 138 9.04 12.11 -4.27
N THR A 139 10.03 11.43 -4.85
CA THR A 139 11.45 11.77 -4.80
C THR A 139 12.09 11.50 -6.16
N GLU A 140 13.40 11.75 -6.32
CA GLU A 140 14.12 11.36 -7.55
C GLU A 140 14.11 9.84 -7.82
N LYS A 141 13.81 9.02 -6.80
CA LYS A 141 13.88 7.56 -6.87
C LYS A 141 12.60 6.84 -6.47
N LEU A 142 11.65 7.50 -5.85
CA LEU A 142 10.40 6.91 -5.38
C LEU A 142 9.23 7.48 -6.18
N VAL A 143 8.49 6.61 -6.87
CA VAL A 143 7.35 6.96 -7.70
C VAL A 143 6.06 6.28 -7.20
N PHE A 144 4.95 6.99 -7.23
CA PHE A 144 3.59 6.49 -7.18
C PHE A 144 3.18 6.15 -8.61
N LEU A 145 2.70 4.92 -8.85
CA LEU A 145 2.51 4.44 -10.23
C LEU A 145 1.30 5.03 -10.95
N GLY A 146 0.31 5.54 -10.22
CA GLY A 146 -0.99 5.88 -10.81
C GLY A 146 -1.83 4.64 -11.13
N GLU A 147 -2.70 4.73 -12.12
CA GLU A 147 -3.57 3.62 -12.54
C GLU A 147 -2.74 2.52 -13.22
N VAL A 148 -3.05 1.26 -12.89
CA VAL A 148 -2.29 0.09 -13.36
C VAL A 148 -3.01 -0.60 -14.52
N ASP A 149 -2.32 -0.75 -15.65
CA ASP A 149 -2.79 -1.53 -16.80
C ASP A 149 -2.90 -3.02 -16.48
N ARG A 150 -4.08 -3.62 -16.71
CA ARG A 150 -4.32 -5.05 -16.49
C ARG A 150 -4.07 -5.82 -17.79
N LYS A 151 -2.96 -6.57 -17.84
CA LYS A 151 -2.48 -7.26 -19.04
C LYS A 151 -2.58 -8.79 -18.94
N PHE A 152 -2.59 -9.32 -17.71
CA PHE A 152 -2.61 -10.76 -17.46
C PHE A 152 -4.02 -11.24 -17.15
N ASP A 153 -4.59 -12.06 -18.00
CA ASP A 153 -5.91 -12.68 -17.86
C ASP A 153 -6.08 -13.54 -16.61
N PHE A 154 -4.99 -14.10 -16.09
CA PHE A 154 -5.03 -14.92 -14.88
C PHE A 154 -5.05 -14.09 -13.56
N GLU A 155 -4.89 -12.78 -13.66
CA GLU A 155 -5.00 -11.82 -12.56
C GLU A 155 -6.33 -11.05 -12.59
N GLU A 156 -7.20 -11.28 -13.59
CA GLU A 156 -8.54 -10.72 -13.63
C GLU A 156 -9.37 -11.26 -12.45
N ASP A 157 -10.01 -10.36 -11.74
CA ASP A 157 -10.88 -10.67 -10.60
C ASP A 157 -12.34 -10.28 -10.92
N GLU A 158 -13.28 -10.91 -10.21
CA GLU A 158 -14.66 -10.46 -10.12
C GLU A 158 -14.71 -9.13 -9.34
N PRO A 159 -15.74 -8.29 -9.57
CA PRO A 159 -15.86 -7.02 -8.86
C PRO A 159 -16.06 -7.25 -7.35
N ILE A 160 -15.43 -6.42 -6.54
CA ILE A 160 -15.57 -6.41 -5.08
C ILE A 160 -16.71 -5.46 -4.70
N GLY A 161 -17.96 -5.88 -4.93
CA GLY A 161 -19.12 -5.04 -4.66
C GLY A 161 -19.29 -3.91 -5.67
N SER A 162 -19.60 -2.70 -5.20
CA SER A 162 -19.89 -1.53 -6.04
C SER A 162 -19.15 -0.29 -5.58
N VAL A 163 -18.80 0.57 -6.51
CA VAL A 163 -18.26 1.91 -6.26
C VAL A 163 -19.28 2.96 -6.71
N ILE A 164 -19.38 4.09 -6.02
CA ILE A 164 -20.26 5.20 -6.40
C ILE A 164 -19.43 6.24 -7.18
N ILE A 165 -19.75 6.39 -8.46
CA ILE A 165 -19.13 7.37 -9.37
C ILE A 165 -20.24 8.29 -9.90
N GLU A 166 -20.11 9.60 -9.73
CA GLU A 166 -21.11 10.58 -10.18
C GLU A 166 -22.55 10.23 -9.76
N GLU A 167 -22.72 9.80 -8.49
CA GLU A 167 -24.01 9.36 -7.89
C GLU A 167 -24.59 8.06 -8.50
N GLN A 168 -23.82 7.33 -9.32
CA GLN A 168 -24.21 6.05 -9.91
C GLN A 168 -23.43 4.89 -9.29
N TYR A 169 -24.12 3.74 -9.15
CA TYR A 169 -23.47 2.49 -8.69
C TYR A 169 -22.87 1.76 -9.90
N GLU A 170 -21.58 1.50 -9.81
CA GLU A 170 -20.84 0.71 -10.79
C GLU A 170 -20.17 -0.48 -10.11
N ASP A 171 -19.87 -1.54 -10.84
CA ASP A 171 -19.09 -2.66 -10.34
C ASP A 171 -17.69 -2.20 -9.94
N ASP A 172 -17.27 -2.50 -8.69
CA ASP A 172 -15.96 -2.08 -8.19
C ASP A 172 -14.87 -3.10 -8.53
N TYR A 173 -14.14 -2.85 -9.59
CA TYR A 173 -12.93 -3.58 -9.97
C TYR A 173 -11.67 -3.04 -9.30
N VAL A 174 -11.81 -2.13 -8.34
CA VAL A 174 -10.70 -1.49 -7.60
C VAL A 174 -9.66 -0.91 -8.57
N VAL A 175 -10.13 -0.13 -9.54
CA VAL A 175 -9.24 0.50 -10.55
C VAL A 175 -8.34 1.58 -9.95
N ASP A 176 -8.63 2.00 -8.72
CA ASP A 176 -7.82 2.91 -7.93
C ASP A 176 -6.60 2.22 -7.25
N ASP A 177 -6.48 0.89 -7.37
CA ASP A 177 -5.33 0.15 -6.83
C ASP A 177 -4.03 0.51 -7.54
N THR A 178 -3.02 0.83 -6.73
CA THR A 178 -1.70 1.29 -7.18
C THR A 178 -0.59 0.87 -6.22
N ALA A 179 0.64 1.22 -6.57
CA ALA A 179 1.82 0.88 -5.78
C ALA A 179 2.84 2.02 -5.75
N LEU A 180 3.78 1.94 -4.81
CA LEU A 180 5.01 2.73 -4.84
C LEU A 180 6.16 1.89 -5.41
N VAL A 181 7.06 2.53 -6.15
CA VAL A 181 8.25 1.87 -6.68
C VAL A 181 9.49 2.70 -6.38
N TYR A 182 10.50 2.04 -5.79
CA TYR A 182 11.79 2.67 -5.53
C TYR A 182 12.86 2.16 -6.48
N LYS A 183 13.55 3.07 -7.15
CA LYS A 183 14.71 2.79 -8.01
C LYS A 183 15.96 2.64 -7.15
N ALA A 184 16.25 1.41 -6.68
CA ALA A 184 17.49 1.10 -5.99
C ALA A 184 18.65 0.93 -7.00
N LYS A 185 19.88 0.85 -6.49
CA LYS A 185 21.08 0.70 -7.34
C LYS A 185 21.06 -0.59 -8.18
N GLU A 186 20.49 -1.66 -7.64
CA GLU A 186 20.52 -3.00 -8.25
C GLU A 186 19.25 -3.35 -9.04
N GLY A 187 18.21 -2.53 -8.96
CA GLY A 187 16.91 -2.73 -9.62
C GLY A 187 15.75 -2.13 -8.83
N LEU A 188 14.54 -2.47 -9.19
CA LEU A 188 13.32 -1.94 -8.60
C LEU A 188 12.95 -2.67 -7.30
N VAL A 189 12.44 -1.90 -6.34
CA VAL A 189 11.70 -2.38 -5.16
C VAL A 189 10.25 -1.98 -5.33
N VAL A 190 9.35 -2.94 -5.46
CA VAL A 190 7.91 -2.71 -5.65
C VAL A 190 7.22 -2.85 -4.29
N ILE A 191 6.47 -1.82 -3.90
CA ILE A 191 5.78 -1.72 -2.60
C ILE A 191 4.29 -1.63 -2.89
N VAL A 192 3.54 -2.68 -2.60
CA VAL A 192 2.12 -2.79 -2.92
C VAL A 192 1.24 -2.68 -1.68
N GLY A 193 0.01 -2.17 -1.85
CA GLY A 193 -1.04 -2.22 -0.82
C GLY A 193 -1.68 -3.59 -0.77
N CYS A 194 -2.66 -3.84 -1.65
CA CYS A 194 -3.35 -5.12 -1.80
C CYS A 194 -3.13 -5.81 -3.14
N ALA A 195 -2.61 -5.11 -4.15
CA ALA A 195 -2.44 -5.66 -5.50
C ALA A 195 -3.75 -6.19 -6.14
N HIS A 196 -4.86 -5.46 -5.99
CA HIS A 196 -6.12 -5.77 -6.67
C HIS A 196 -6.01 -5.70 -8.20
N SER A 197 -5.12 -4.87 -8.71
CA SER A 197 -4.79 -4.80 -10.15
C SER A 197 -3.99 -6.01 -10.65
N GLY A 198 -3.60 -6.90 -9.75
CA GLY A 198 -2.72 -8.03 -10.03
C GLY A 198 -1.24 -7.71 -9.79
N LEU A 199 -0.57 -8.59 -9.03
CA LEU A 199 0.84 -8.40 -8.66
C LEU A 199 1.75 -8.33 -9.89
N CYS A 200 1.53 -9.20 -10.88
CA CYS A 200 2.33 -9.23 -12.10
C CYS A 200 2.07 -8.00 -12.97
N ASN A 201 0.82 -7.52 -13.04
CA ASN A 201 0.45 -6.29 -13.72
C ASN A 201 1.16 -5.08 -13.10
N ILE A 202 1.15 -4.96 -11.77
CA ILE A 202 1.86 -3.88 -11.04
C ILE A 202 3.36 -3.93 -11.32
N ILE A 203 3.97 -5.10 -11.35
CA ILE A 203 5.41 -5.26 -11.63
C ILE A 203 5.73 -4.83 -13.07
N GLU A 204 4.92 -5.20 -14.06
CA GLU A 204 5.12 -4.75 -15.45
C GLU A 204 4.93 -3.23 -15.60
N GLN A 205 3.94 -2.65 -14.91
CA GLN A 205 3.76 -1.20 -14.86
C GLN A 205 4.98 -0.52 -14.23
N ALA A 206 5.51 -1.09 -13.14
CA ALA A 206 6.71 -0.58 -12.47
C ALA A 206 7.93 -0.53 -13.39
N LYS A 207 8.17 -1.62 -14.15
CA LYS A 207 9.25 -1.68 -15.13
C LYS A 207 9.11 -0.62 -16.21
N MET A 208 7.91 -0.46 -16.75
CA MET A 208 7.60 0.51 -17.80
C MET A 208 7.81 1.96 -17.30
N VAL A 209 7.23 2.32 -16.16
CA VAL A 209 7.32 3.68 -15.60
C VAL A 209 8.74 4.04 -15.20
N CYS A 210 9.48 3.07 -14.67
CA CYS A 210 10.86 3.30 -14.22
C CYS A 210 11.92 3.08 -15.29
N GLU A 211 11.55 2.58 -16.48
CA GLU A 211 12.51 2.20 -17.54
C GLU A 211 13.63 1.29 -17.01
N GLU A 212 13.25 0.29 -16.19
CA GLU A 212 14.17 -0.67 -15.57
C GLU A 212 13.52 -2.06 -15.50
N GLU A 213 14.15 -3.04 -16.13
CA GLU A 213 13.64 -4.43 -16.20
C GLU A 213 13.92 -5.25 -14.93
N ARG A 214 14.97 -4.90 -14.19
CA ARG A 214 15.38 -5.65 -13.01
C ARG A 214 14.51 -5.29 -11.82
N VAL A 215 13.85 -6.27 -11.25
CA VAL A 215 13.11 -6.16 -9.98
C VAL A 215 13.84 -6.99 -8.94
N ILE A 216 14.25 -6.37 -7.83
CA ILE A 216 15.05 -7.03 -6.79
C ILE A 216 14.22 -7.42 -5.57
N SER A 217 13.12 -6.72 -5.32
CA SER A 217 12.30 -6.99 -4.14
C SER A 217 10.84 -6.57 -4.36
N VAL A 218 9.93 -7.34 -3.77
CA VAL A 218 8.50 -6.98 -3.71
C VAL A 218 8.01 -7.15 -2.27
N ILE A 219 7.27 -6.16 -1.75
CA ILE A 219 6.71 -6.17 -0.40
C ILE A 219 5.27 -5.67 -0.40
N GLY A 220 4.39 -6.31 0.38
CA GLY A 220 3.02 -5.89 0.63
C GLY A 220 2.00 -7.01 0.53
N GLY A 221 0.73 -6.66 0.40
CA GLY A 221 -0.37 -7.57 0.16
C GLY A 221 -0.47 -7.96 -1.32
N PHE A 222 -0.58 -9.26 -1.59
CA PHE A 222 -0.58 -9.78 -2.97
C PHE A 222 -1.96 -10.20 -3.46
N HIS A 223 -3.00 -9.92 -2.67
CA HIS A 223 -4.39 -10.31 -2.92
C HIS A 223 -4.54 -11.78 -3.32
N LEU A 224 -3.77 -12.64 -2.66
CA LEU A 224 -3.82 -14.09 -2.83
C LEU A 224 -4.52 -14.74 -1.65
N LEU A 225 -5.85 -14.50 -1.57
CA LEU A 225 -6.79 -15.08 -0.60
C LEU A 225 -7.56 -16.20 -1.29
N ASN A 226 -7.22 -17.44 -0.97
CA ASN A 226 -7.79 -18.64 -1.58
C ASN A 226 -7.81 -18.56 -3.14
N PRO A 227 -6.70 -18.20 -3.79
CA PRO A 227 -6.65 -18.00 -5.23
C PRO A 227 -6.92 -19.32 -5.98
N SER A 228 -7.40 -19.24 -7.22
CA SER A 228 -7.46 -20.40 -8.08
C SER A 228 -6.07 -21.02 -8.27
N LYS A 229 -6.01 -22.34 -8.50
CA LYS A 229 -4.76 -23.04 -8.77
C LYS A 229 -4.00 -22.43 -9.95
N ASN A 230 -4.72 -22.02 -10.99
CA ASN A 230 -4.14 -21.37 -12.16
C ASN A 230 -3.47 -20.04 -11.79
N ARG A 231 -4.14 -19.19 -10.98
CA ARG A 231 -3.61 -17.89 -10.56
C ARG A 231 -2.31 -18.07 -9.76
N ILE A 232 -2.33 -18.90 -8.70
CA ILE A 232 -1.15 -19.05 -7.85
C ILE A 232 0.03 -19.68 -8.59
N GLU A 233 -0.19 -20.69 -9.46
CA GLU A 233 0.88 -21.33 -10.24
C GLU A 233 1.49 -20.35 -11.27
N LYS A 234 0.67 -19.57 -11.97
CA LYS A 234 1.16 -18.56 -12.92
C LYS A 234 1.89 -17.41 -12.23
N THR A 235 1.39 -16.93 -11.08
CA THR A 235 2.07 -15.90 -10.28
C THR A 235 3.44 -16.40 -9.79
N VAL A 236 3.53 -17.60 -9.21
CA VAL A 236 4.82 -18.18 -8.79
C VAL A 236 5.77 -18.31 -9.97
N SER A 237 5.30 -18.86 -11.09
CA SER A 237 6.14 -19.04 -12.30
C SER A 237 6.59 -17.70 -12.90
N TYR A 238 5.81 -16.64 -12.77
CA TYR A 238 6.21 -15.30 -13.18
C TYR A 238 7.31 -14.76 -12.26
N LEU A 239 7.14 -14.86 -10.93
CA LEU A 239 8.10 -14.38 -9.94
C LEU A 239 9.44 -15.13 -10.01
N GLU A 240 9.43 -16.44 -10.30
CA GLU A 240 10.65 -17.24 -10.48
C GLU A 240 11.53 -16.75 -11.65
N LYS A 241 10.94 -16.09 -12.66
CA LYS A 241 11.67 -15.55 -13.82
C LYS A 241 12.32 -14.19 -13.56
N LEU A 242 11.93 -13.50 -12.50
CA LEU A 242 12.39 -12.13 -12.22
C LEU A 242 13.75 -12.05 -11.51
N GLU A 243 14.33 -13.18 -11.09
CA GLU A 243 15.59 -13.22 -10.33
C GLU A 243 15.57 -12.32 -9.07
N LEU A 244 14.41 -12.28 -8.37
CA LEU A 244 14.23 -11.48 -7.15
C LEU A 244 15.23 -11.92 -6.05
N GLN A 245 15.73 -10.95 -5.28
CA GLN A 245 16.56 -11.19 -4.10
C GLN A 245 15.71 -11.49 -2.85
N SER A 246 14.51 -10.91 -2.78
CA SER A 246 13.61 -11.08 -1.62
C SER A 246 12.15 -10.82 -1.99
N LEU A 247 11.24 -11.53 -1.32
CA LEU A 247 9.81 -11.44 -1.47
C LEU A 247 9.18 -11.37 -0.07
N TYR A 248 8.37 -10.35 0.19
CA TYR A 248 7.78 -10.06 1.49
C TYR A 248 6.24 -10.07 1.43
N PRO A 249 5.59 -11.25 1.23
CA PRO A 249 4.13 -11.36 1.17
C PRO A 249 3.51 -11.16 2.56
N CYS A 250 2.59 -10.22 2.68
CA CYS A 250 1.92 -9.90 3.94
C CYS A 250 0.44 -9.58 3.74
N HIS A 251 -0.21 -9.05 4.74
CA HIS A 251 -1.57 -8.53 4.73
C HIS A 251 -2.59 -9.49 4.08
N CYS A 252 -3.09 -9.18 2.88
CA CYS A 252 -4.07 -9.96 2.12
C CYS A 252 -3.45 -11.15 1.34
N THR A 253 -2.44 -11.81 1.90
CA THR A 253 -1.83 -13.03 1.35
C THR A 253 -1.98 -14.16 2.36
N ASP A 254 -2.77 -15.19 2.03
CA ASP A 254 -3.04 -16.28 2.95
C ASP A 254 -1.84 -17.23 3.16
N LEU A 255 -1.96 -18.12 4.16
CA LEU A 255 -0.88 -19.06 4.50
C LEU A 255 -0.56 -20.02 3.34
N GLN A 256 -1.59 -20.51 2.62
CA GLN A 256 -1.37 -21.47 1.53
C GLN A 256 -0.64 -20.80 0.36
N SER A 257 -1.00 -19.56 0.07
CA SER A 257 -0.32 -18.73 -0.92
C SER A 257 1.13 -18.43 -0.51
N LYS A 258 1.38 -18.09 0.76
CA LYS A 258 2.76 -17.92 1.28
C LYS A 258 3.58 -19.19 1.17
N ILE A 259 2.99 -20.38 1.44
CA ILE A 259 3.66 -21.68 1.25
C ILE A 259 3.98 -21.93 -0.23
N ALA A 260 3.06 -21.63 -1.14
CA ALA A 260 3.30 -21.76 -2.57
C ALA A 260 4.43 -20.80 -3.04
N LEU A 261 4.39 -19.53 -2.62
CA LEU A 261 5.43 -18.55 -2.91
C LEU A 261 6.80 -18.94 -2.33
N ALA A 262 6.85 -19.64 -1.18
CA ALA A 262 8.10 -20.09 -0.56
C ALA A 262 8.91 -21.05 -1.44
N ARG A 263 8.30 -21.63 -2.48
CA ARG A 263 9.02 -22.46 -3.49
C ARG A 263 10.09 -21.65 -4.23
N THR A 264 9.93 -20.34 -4.34
CA THR A 264 10.94 -19.44 -4.92
C THR A 264 12.24 -19.37 -4.09
N GLY A 265 12.23 -19.81 -2.84
CA GLY A 265 13.37 -19.78 -1.93
C GLY A 265 13.75 -18.41 -1.36
N ILE A 266 13.01 -17.35 -1.70
CA ILE A 266 13.35 -15.95 -1.36
C ILE A 266 12.31 -15.27 -0.46
N VAL A 267 11.26 -15.97 -0.06
CA VAL A 267 10.22 -15.43 0.85
C VAL A 267 10.81 -15.12 2.22
N LYS A 268 10.47 -13.96 2.73
CA LYS A 268 10.86 -13.45 4.06
C LYS A 268 9.62 -13.25 4.93
N GLU A 269 9.79 -13.43 6.22
CA GLU A 269 8.76 -13.12 7.20
C GLU A 269 8.48 -11.62 7.25
N VAL A 270 7.18 -11.26 7.37
CA VAL A 270 6.73 -9.89 7.58
C VAL A 270 5.91 -9.83 8.88
N GLY A 271 6.08 -8.75 9.60
CA GLY A 271 5.28 -8.41 10.76
C GLY A 271 5.55 -6.97 11.19
N VAL A 272 4.68 -6.42 12.03
CA VAL A 272 4.84 -5.07 12.57
C VAL A 272 6.19 -4.93 13.25
N GLY A 273 6.93 -3.89 12.89
CA GLY A 273 8.29 -3.64 13.38
C GLY A 273 9.41 -4.14 12.46
N LEU A 274 9.09 -4.80 11.33
CA LEU A 274 10.07 -5.06 10.28
C LEU A 274 10.69 -3.76 9.79
N ASN A 275 12.01 -3.76 9.64
CA ASN A 275 12.78 -2.64 9.10
C ASN A 275 13.70 -3.15 8.01
N ILE A 276 13.57 -2.59 6.80
CA ILE A 276 14.34 -2.99 5.63
C ILE A 276 15.00 -1.76 5.02
N GLU A 277 16.23 -1.91 4.57
CA GLU A 277 16.98 -0.87 3.87
C GLU A 277 17.40 -1.35 2.48
N TRP A 278 17.11 -0.54 1.46
CA TRP A 278 17.61 -0.70 0.09
C TRP A 278 18.48 0.51 -0.29
N LYS A 279 19.60 0.27 -0.96
CA LYS A 279 20.61 1.29 -1.32
C LYS A 279 20.48 1.78 -2.76
#